data_27285b1d38403be26fdc8265dede6ba5
#
_entry.id   27285b1d38403be26fdc8265dede6ba5
#
_cell.length_a   1.000
_cell.length_b   1.000
_cell.length_c   1.000
_cell.angle_alpha   90.00
_cell.angle_beta   90.00
_cell.angle_gamma   90.00
#
_symmetry.space_group_name_H-M   'P 1'
#
loop_
_entity.id
_entity.type
_entity.pdbx_description
1 polymer ?
#
loop_
_entity_poly.entity_id
_entity_poly.type
_entity_poly.pdbx_seq_one_letter_code
_entity_poly.pdbx_strand_id
1 'polypeptide(L)'
;KALISAANTYPDVIDAVIVGNEVLLRKEATESQLVALIARVKAAVQQPVTYADVWEFWIKHPQMAPAVDFLTIHLLPYWEDDPTGIDAALNQVANVRRAFGSAYAPKDILIGETGWPSEGRQRETALPSRVNEALFIRGFVKLAEDNGWRYNLIEAFDQPWKRDSEGAVGGFWGLYDADRGDKGILAGPVSNLPHWPLWLGASGLLLLAALLLAGRPASSRAALLLPLVAAFGAACSLGWSELALVTSRYWGEWLWAAALLSLNLLVLAHTVLALSSRQGWRERAFAWLEARGGWWLVAAGFAGAVLMLGLVFDSRYRSFPSVALLL
;
A
#
# COMPACT_ATOMS: atom_id res chain seq x y z
N LYS A 1 -0.72 5.62 34.26
CA LYS A 1 0.25 6.19 35.23
C LYS A 1 1.36 6.94 34.49
N ALA A 2 2.06 6.33 33.55
CA ALA A 2 3.17 6.97 32.82
C ALA A 2 2.74 8.27 32.12
N LEU A 3 1.61 8.30 31.43
CA LEU A 3 1.06 9.48 30.75
C LEU A 3 0.85 10.66 31.74
N ILE A 4 0.18 10.44 32.89
CA ILE A 4 -0.04 11.46 33.91
C ILE A 4 1.30 11.96 34.49
N SER A 5 2.24 11.03 34.74
CA SER A 5 3.57 11.39 35.21
C SER A 5 4.32 12.28 34.22
N ALA A 6 4.30 11.92 32.94
CA ALA A 6 4.95 12.71 31.88
C ALA A 6 4.31 14.11 31.75
N ALA A 7 2.98 14.19 31.70
CA ALA A 7 2.25 15.45 31.58
C ALA A 7 2.59 16.42 32.74
N ASN A 8 2.63 15.89 33.97
CA ASN A 8 2.95 16.71 35.14
C ASN A 8 4.45 17.03 35.29
N THR A 9 5.33 16.22 34.71
CA THR A 9 6.78 16.47 34.74
C THR A 9 7.22 17.51 33.70
N TYR A 10 6.51 17.54 32.55
CA TYR A 10 6.88 18.40 31.42
C TYR A 10 5.72 19.29 30.96
N PRO A 11 5.13 20.12 31.85
CA PRO A 11 3.94 20.90 31.53
C PRO A 11 4.20 21.98 30.43
N ASP A 12 5.42 22.46 30.30
CA ASP A 12 5.81 23.46 29.32
C ASP A 12 6.15 22.85 27.94
N VAL A 13 6.15 21.53 27.82
CA VAL A 13 6.47 20.80 26.57
C VAL A 13 5.25 20.04 26.04
N ILE A 14 4.41 19.51 26.93
CA ILE A 14 3.23 18.73 26.59
C ILE A 14 2.01 19.64 26.59
N ASP A 15 1.56 20.01 25.39
CA ASP A 15 0.42 20.91 25.19
C ASP A 15 -0.93 20.25 25.42
N ALA A 16 -1.04 18.95 25.15
CA ALA A 16 -2.28 18.19 25.28
C ALA A 16 -2.02 16.69 25.51
N VAL A 17 -3.03 15.98 25.97
CA VAL A 17 -2.94 14.54 26.32
C VAL A 17 -4.00 13.75 25.57
N ILE A 18 -3.58 12.72 24.87
CA ILE A 18 -4.46 11.76 24.17
C ILE A 18 -4.60 10.50 25.04
N VAL A 19 -5.82 10.21 25.49
CA VAL A 19 -6.12 9.03 26.32
C VAL A 19 -6.61 7.88 25.45
N GLY A 20 -5.66 7.15 24.89
CA GLY A 20 -5.92 6.03 23.99
C GLY A 20 -6.05 6.46 22.53
N ASN A 21 -5.66 5.54 21.66
CA ASN A 21 -5.70 5.65 20.20
C ASN A 21 -6.44 4.44 19.64
N GLU A 22 -7.58 4.67 18.96
CA GLU A 22 -8.42 3.65 18.31
C GLU A 22 -8.85 2.48 19.24
N VAL A 23 -9.05 2.78 20.50
CA VAL A 23 -9.41 1.79 21.52
C VAL A 23 -10.81 1.21 21.25
N LEU A 24 -11.75 2.04 20.76
CA LEU A 24 -13.09 1.60 20.40
C LEU A 24 -13.07 0.84 19.06
N LEU A 25 -12.33 1.31 18.07
CA LEU A 25 -12.12 0.59 16.81
C LEU A 25 -11.58 -0.83 17.07
N ARG A 26 -10.57 -0.97 17.93
CA ARG A 26 -9.98 -2.27 18.27
C ARG A 26 -10.75 -3.05 19.33
N LYS A 27 -11.84 -2.48 19.84
CA LYS A 27 -12.69 -3.11 20.89
C LYS A 27 -11.90 -3.49 22.17
N GLU A 28 -10.89 -2.70 22.52
CA GLU A 28 -10.04 -2.92 23.70
C GLU A 28 -10.73 -2.48 25.01
N ALA A 29 -11.67 -1.54 24.91
CA ALA A 29 -12.50 -1.11 26.03
C ALA A 29 -13.89 -0.69 25.56
N THR A 30 -14.85 -0.63 26.48
CA THR A 30 -16.17 -0.07 26.23
C THR A 30 -16.15 1.46 26.32
N GLU A 31 -17.13 2.13 25.74
CA GLU A 31 -17.31 3.59 25.82
C GLU A 31 -17.30 4.08 27.28
N SER A 32 -18.05 3.43 28.16
CA SER A 32 -18.13 3.80 29.58
C SER A 32 -16.79 3.65 30.32
N GLN A 33 -16.02 2.60 30.03
CA GLN A 33 -14.69 2.42 30.58
C GLN A 33 -13.73 3.52 30.13
N LEU A 34 -13.78 3.86 28.85
CA LEU A 34 -12.93 4.90 28.27
C LEU A 34 -13.28 6.29 28.80
N VAL A 35 -14.57 6.63 28.92
CA VAL A 35 -15.05 7.88 29.58
C VAL A 35 -14.53 7.99 31.01
N ALA A 36 -14.58 6.89 31.78
CA ALA A 36 -14.06 6.87 33.15
C ALA A 36 -12.52 7.05 33.20
N LEU A 37 -11.79 6.49 32.22
CA LEU A 37 -10.35 6.71 32.10
C LEU A 37 -10.00 8.16 31.75
N ILE A 38 -10.72 8.77 30.82
CA ILE A 38 -10.57 10.17 30.43
C ILE A 38 -10.83 11.07 31.65
N ALA A 39 -11.92 10.87 32.37
CA ALA A 39 -12.26 11.64 33.56
C ALA A 39 -11.14 11.56 34.62
N ARG A 40 -10.58 10.35 34.84
CA ARG A 40 -9.47 10.16 35.77
C ARG A 40 -8.20 10.88 35.33
N VAL A 41 -7.89 10.92 34.03
CA VAL A 41 -6.73 11.66 33.52
C VAL A 41 -6.97 13.17 33.66
N LYS A 42 -8.13 13.67 33.26
CA LYS A 42 -8.51 15.10 33.40
C LYS A 42 -8.41 15.60 34.83
N ALA A 43 -8.76 14.79 35.81
CA ALA A 43 -8.61 15.14 37.23
C ALA A 43 -7.15 15.18 37.71
N ALA A 44 -6.20 14.65 36.94
CA ALA A 44 -4.81 14.48 37.36
C ALA A 44 -3.78 15.31 36.55
N VAL A 45 -4.21 16.00 35.48
CA VAL A 45 -3.37 16.82 34.63
C VAL A 45 -3.97 18.21 34.39
N GLN A 46 -3.17 19.17 34.01
CA GLN A 46 -3.62 20.53 33.68
C GLN A 46 -3.84 20.72 32.16
N GLN A 47 -3.18 19.90 31.34
CA GLN A 47 -3.29 19.97 29.90
C GLN A 47 -4.69 19.55 29.43
N PRO A 48 -5.18 20.10 28.30
CA PRO A 48 -6.38 19.62 27.63
C PRO A 48 -6.27 18.13 27.30
N VAL A 49 -7.36 17.39 27.50
CA VAL A 49 -7.42 15.94 27.33
C VAL A 49 -8.35 15.57 26.20
N THR A 50 -7.90 14.70 25.32
CA THR A 50 -8.70 14.16 24.22
C THR A 50 -8.56 12.64 24.13
N TYR A 51 -9.30 12.07 23.20
CA TYR A 51 -9.23 10.69 22.74
C TYR A 51 -9.09 10.69 21.22
N ALA A 52 -8.35 9.76 20.63
CA ALA A 52 -8.15 9.67 19.19
C ALA A 52 -8.78 8.39 18.62
N ASP A 53 -9.62 8.55 17.60
CA ASP A 53 -10.22 7.41 16.87
C ASP A 53 -10.66 7.84 15.46
N VAL A 54 -10.98 6.85 14.64
CA VAL A 54 -11.60 7.05 13.33
C VAL A 54 -12.92 7.83 13.52
N TRP A 55 -13.18 8.77 12.62
CA TRP A 55 -14.32 9.72 12.73
C TRP A 55 -15.67 9.05 12.94
N GLU A 56 -15.90 7.87 12.36
CA GLU A 56 -17.16 7.12 12.53
C GLU A 56 -17.40 6.67 13.95
N PHE A 57 -16.34 6.35 14.72
CA PHE A 57 -16.47 5.90 16.10
C PHE A 57 -16.91 7.03 17.03
N TRP A 58 -16.59 8.26 16.71
CA TRP A 58 -17.13 9.42 17.42
C TRP A 58 -18.65 9.56 17.25
N ILE A 59 -19.18 9.23 16.06
CA ILE A 59 -20.63 9.23 15.79
C ILE A 59 -21.31 8.05 16.50
N LYS A 60 -20.68 6.88 16.45
CA LYS A 60 -21.21 5.64 17.07
C LYS A 60 -21.21 5.69 18.61
N HIS A 61 -20.38 6.57 19.21
CA HIS A 61 -20.16 6.69 20.64
C HIS A 61 -20.38 8.13 21.14
N PRO A 62 -21.64 8.60 21.24
CA PRO A 62 -21.94 10.01 21.51
C PRO A 62 -21.51 10.51 22.90
N GLN A 63 -21.30 9.62 23.88
CA GLN A 63 -20.84 10.03 25.21
C GLN A 63 -19.35 10.43 25.24
N MET A 64 -18.60 10.11 24.20
CA MET A 64 -17.18 10.45 24.11
C MET A 64 -16.95 11.96 23.94
N ALA A 65 -17.75 12.62 23.10
CA ALA A 65 -17.56 14.03 22.80
C ALA A 65 -17.71 14.95 24.04
N PRO A 66 -18.68 14.79 24.94
CA PRO A 66 -18.73 15.54 26.20
C PRO A 66 -17.56 15.26 27.15
N ALA A 67 -16.99 14.06 27.11
CA ALA A 67 -15.94 13.65 28.04
C ALA A 67 -14.58 14.33 27.78
N VAL A 68 -14.30 14.76 26.55
CA VAL A 68 -13.02 15.34 26.13
C VAL A 68 -13.07 16.87 26.03
N ASP A 69 -11.90 17.51 26.02
CA ASP A 69 -11.81 18.96 25.87
C ASP A 69 -11.85 19.39 24.41
N PHE A 70 -11.28 18.59 23.51
CA PHE A 70 -11.36 18.75 22.06
C PHE A 70 -11.45 17.37 21.39
N LEU A 71 -11.85 17.32 20.12
CA LEU A 71 -11.98 16.07 19.36
C LEU A 71 -10.67 15.77 18.62
N THR A 72 -10.27 14.50 18.60
CA THR A 72 -9.17 14.04 17.73
C THR A 72 -9.69 12.94 16.82
N ILE A 73 -9.83 13.24 15.53
CA ILE A 73 -10.43 12.36 14.53
C ILE A 73 -9.37 11.90 13.52
N HIS A 74 -9.42 10.63 13.12
CA HIS A 74 -8.60 10.10 12.03
C HIS A 74 -9.38 10.14 10.73
N LEU A 75 -8.75 10.63 9.68
CA LEU A 75 -9.31 10.78 8.33
C LEU A 75 -8.34 10.15 7.33
N LEU A 76 -8.61 8.91 6.98
CA LEU A 76 -7.74 8.08 6.16
C LEU A 76 -8.53 7.50 4.98
N PRO A 77 -8.68 8.23 3.86
CA PRO A 77 -9.54 7.83 2.73
C PRO A 77 -9.22 6.44 2.15
N TYR A 78 -7.97 6.00 2.27
CA TYR A 78 -7.58 4.65 1.89
C TYR A 78 -8.19 3.57 2.79
N TRP A 79 -8.35 3.85 4.11
CA TRP A 79 -8.82 2.87 5.10
C TRP A 79 -10.33 2.87 5.33
N GLU A 80 -11.06 3.82 4.73
CA GLU A 80 -12.53 3.88 4.86
C GLU A 80 -13.19 2.55 4.45
N ASP A 81 -14.39 2.29 4.95
CA ASP A 81 -15.20 1.14 4.53
C ASP A 81 -15.51 1.19 3.03
N ASP A 82 -15.66 2.42 2.48
CA ASP A 82 -15.78 2.73 1.06
C ASP A 82 -14.56 3.56 0.61
N PRO A 83 -13.46 2.90 0.20
CA PRO A 83 -12.19 3.58 -0.08
C PRO A 83 -12.30 4.54 -1.24
N THR A 84 -11.83 5.76 -1.04
CA THR A 84 -11.95 6.84 -2.02
C THR A 84 -10.65 7.01 -2.81
N GLY A 85 -10.73 7.07 -4.14
CA GLY A 85 -9.58 7.34 -5.00
C GLY A 85 -9.01 8.74 -4.80
N ILE A 86 -7.75 8.94 -5.23
CA ILE A 86 -7.01 10.19 -4.99
C ILE A 86 -7.75 11.44 -5.48
N ASP A 87 -8.49 11.35 -6.59
CA ASP A 87 -9.22 12.48 -7.18
C ASP A 87 -10.36 13.00 -6.29
N ALA A 88 -10.90 12.16 -5.41
CA ALA A 88 -11.99 12.49 -4.50
C ALA A 88 -11.56 12.54 -3.02
N ALA A 89 -10.41 12.02 -2.67
CA ALA A 89 -9.95 11.83 -1.29
C ALA A 89 -9.91 13.14 -0.48
N LEU A 90 -9.39 14.23 -1.05
CA LEU A 90 -9.33 15.52 -0.38
C LEU A 90 -10.73 16.13 -0.14
N ASN A 91 -11.66 15.92 -1.08
CA ASN A 91 -13.04 16.35 -0.91
C ASN A 91 -13.74 15.56 0.19
N GLN A 92 -13.50 14.25 0.29
CA GLN A 92 -14.02 13.41 1.38
C GLN A 92 -13.53 13.93 2.73
N VAL A 93 -12.21 14.11 2.90
CA VAL A 93 -11.62 14.67 4.13
C VAL A 93 -12.25 16.02 4.48
N ALA A 94 -12.37 16.92 3.50
CA ALA A 94 -12.97 18.23 3.72
C ALA A 94 -14.43 18.16 4.15
N ASN A 95 -15.21 17.26 3.56
CA ASN A 95 -16.63 17.09 3.88
C ASN A 95 -16.81 16.55 5.30
N VAL A 96 -16.08 15.49 5.67
CA VAL A 96 -16.12 14.93 7.01
C VAL A 96 -15.68 15.97 8.05
N ARG A 97 -14.54 16.64 7.82
CA ARG A 97 -14.02 17.65 8.75
C ARG A 97 -15.00 18.82 8.97
N ARG A 98 -15.66 19.31 7.92
CA ARG A 98 -16.67 20.36 8.02
C ARG A 98 -17.93 19.89 8.72
N ALA A 99 -18.40 18.68 8.40
CA ALA A 99 -19.57 18.08 9.08
C ALA A 99 -19.34 17.96 10.60
N PHE A 100 -18.14 17.51 11.01
CA PHE A 100 -17.74 17.47 12.42
C PHE A 100 -17.67 18.87 13.05
N GLY A 101 -17.07 19.83 12.32
CA GLY A 101 -17.02 21.23 12.79
C GLY A 101 -18.41 21.79 13.08
N SER A 102 -19.41 21.49 12.25
CA SER A 102 -20.79 21.92 12.46
C SER A 102 -21.49 21.15 13.58
N ALA A 103 -21.27 19.84 13.65
CA ALA A 103 -21.98 18.96 14.62
C ALA A 103 -21.49 19.15 16.07
N TYR A 104 -20.23 19.44 16.26
CA TYR A 104 -19.58 19.49 17.57
C TYR A 104 -19.15 20.89 18.02
N ALA A 105 -19.58 21.94 17.30
CA ALA A 105 -19.28 23.30 17.71
C ALA A 105 -19.75 23.57 19.16
N PRO A 106 -19.01 24.32 19.98
CA PRO A 106 -17.76 25.05 19.66
C PRO A 106 -16.46 24.25 19.91
N LYS A 107 -16.50 22.93 20.02
CA LYS A 107 -15.29 22.13 20.30
C LYS A 107 -14.30 22.22 19.15
N ASP A 108 -13.03 22.41 19.51
CA ASP A 108 -11.92 22.27 18.58
C ASP A 108 -11.77 20.85 18.08
N ILE A 109 -11.26 20.72 16.86
CA ILE A 109 -11.01 19.42 16.23
C ILE A 109 -9.57 19.36 15.72
N LEU A 110 -8.81 18.39 16.20
CA LEU A 110 -7.54 17.97 15.67
C LEU A 110 -7.77 16.79 14.70
N ILE A 111 -7.26 16.86 13.49
CA ILE A 111 -7.10 15.69 12.64
C ILE A 111 -5.89 14.94 13.17
N GLY A 112 -6.12 13.86 13.92
CA GLY A 112 -5.09 13.10 14.64
C GLY A 112 -4.20 12.30 13.72
N GLU A 113 -4.80 11.73 12.67
CA GLU A 113 -4.10 10.99 11.63
C GLU A 113 -4.73 11.27 10.27
N THR A 114 -3.87 11.60 9.29
CA THR A 114 -4.23 11.63 7.88
C THR A 114 -2.99 11.37 7.03
N GLY A 115 -3.17 10.74 5.88
CA GLY A 115 -2.08 10.34 5.00
C GLY A 115 -2.56 9.52 3.82
N TRP A 116 -1.62 9.07 3.00
CA TRP A 116 -1.84 8.19 1.86
C TRP A 116 -0.63 7.27 1.69
N PRO A 117 -0.82 5.97 1.44
CA PRO A 117 0.31 5.06 1.29
C PRO A 117 1.00 5.19 -0.07
N SER A 118 2.34 5.12 -0.07
CA SER A 118 3.13 5.19 -1.30
C SER A 118 3.19 3.89 -2.09
N GLU A 119 3.00 2.76 -1.42
CA GLU A 119 3.11 1.42 -2.02
C GLU A 119 2.16 0.45 -1.33
N GLY A 120 1.90 -0.69 -1.94
CA GLY A 120 1.05 -1.72 -1.38
C GLY A 120 -0.08 -2.13 -2.30
N ARG A 121 -1.08 -2.82 -1.75
CA ARG A 121 -2.24 -3.29 -2.53
C ARG A 121 -3.29 -2.19 -2.69
N GLN A 122 -3.89 -2.13 -3.87
CA GLN A 122 -5.02 -1.26 -4.14
C GLN A 122 -6.28 -1.73 -3.39
N ARG A 123 -7.02 -0.78 -2.80
CA ARG A 123 -8.36 -0.99 -2.25
C ARG A 123 -9.37 -0.24 -3.12
N GLU A 124 -10.16 -0.96 -3.91
CA GLU A 124 -11.13 -0.40 -4.86
C GLU A 124 -10.50 0.70 -5.76
N THR A 125 -10.88 1.97 -5.56
CA THR A 125 -10.31 3.11 -6.30
C THR A 125 -9.10 3.74 -5.62
N ALA A 126 -8.81 3.37 -4.37
CA ALA A 126 -7.69 3.88 -3.60
C ALA A 126 -6.38 3.14 -3.97
N LEU A 127 -5.63 3.70 -4.90
CA LEU A 127 -4.36 3.16 -5.39
C LEU A 127 -3.18 3.76 -4.61
N PRO A 128 -2.43 2.95 -3.83
CA PRO A 128 -1.15 3.34 -3.27
C PRO A 128 -0.13 3.66 -4.36
N SER A 129 0.48 4.82 -4.31
CA SER A 129 1.61 5.18 -5.15
C SER A 129 2.29 6.44 -4.61
N ARG A 130 3.59 6.61 -4.89
CA ARG A 130 4.34 7.82 -4.48
C ARG A 130 3.72 9.10 -5.04
N VAL A 131 3.23 9.06 -6.27
CA VAL A 131 2.57 10.21 -6.89
C VAL A 131 1.26 10.53 -6.16
N ASN A 132 0.44 9.52 -5.83
CA ASN A 132 -0.81 9.73 -5.11
C ASN A 132 -0.56 10.19 -3.67
N GLU A 133 0.45 9.66 -2.99
CA GLU A 133 0.87 10.15 -1.67
C GLU A 133 1.24 11.64 -1.74
N ALA A 134 2.08 12.03 -2.70
CA ALA A 134 2.47 13.43 -2.87
C ALA A 134 1.27 14.35 -3.21
N LEU A 135 0.36 13.91 -4.08
CA LEU A 135 -0.86 14.64 -4.40
C LEU A 135 -1.74 14.84 -3.17
N PHE A 136 -1.93 13.76 -2.38
CA PHE A 136 -2.71 13.82 -1.16
C PHE A 136 -2.07 14.74 -0.12
N ILE A 137 -0.81 14.49 0.24
CA ILE A 137 -0.12 15.25 1.30
C ILE A 137 -0.04 16.73 0.96
N ARG A 138 0.41 17.10 -0.23
CA ARG A 138 0.53 18.50 -0.67
C ARG A 138 -0.84 19.20 -0.74
N GLY A 139 -1.83 18.51 -1.29
CA GLY A 139 -3.20 19.03 -1.37
C GLY A 139 -3.85 19.16 0.00
N PHE A 140 -3.64 18.19 0.90
CA PHE A 140 -4.16 18.23 2.26
C PHE A 140 -3.51 19.37 3.09
N VAL A 141 -2.20 19.51 3.04
CA VAL A 141 -1.50 20.60 3.76
C VAL A 141 -2.08 21.96 3.34
N LYS A 142 -2.19 22.20 2.02
CA LYS A 142 -2.81 23.41 1.52
C LYS A 142 -4.25 23.59 2.00
N LEU A 143 -5.06 22.52 1.93
CA LEU A 143 -6.46 22.54 2.39
C LEU A 143 -6.55 22.87 3.88
N ALA A 144 -5.68 22.29 4.70
CA ALA A 144 -5.65 22.51 6.14
C ALA A 144 -5.21 23.93 6.49
N GLU A 145 -4.20 24.46 5.82
CA GLU A 145 -3.73 25.86 5.98
C GLU A 145 -4.82 26.86 5.59
N ASP A 146 -5.45 26.67 4.43
CA ASP A 146 -6.53 27.54 3.95
C ASP A 146 -7.74 27.60 4.91
N ASN A 147 -7.93 26.56 5.74
CA ASN A 147 -9.06 26.44 6.67
C ASN A 147 -8.64 26.57 8.16
N GLY A 148 -7.37 26.76 8.46
CA GLY A 148 -6.85 26.85 9.84
C GLY A 148 -7.05 25.54 10.62
N TRP A 149 -6.97 24.37 9.99
CA TRP A 149 -7.14 23.08 10.65
C TRP A 149 -5.85 22.63 11.33
N ARG A 150 -5.99 22.10 12.53
CA ARG A 150 -4.89 21.41 13.24
C ARG A 150 -4.84 19.96 12.78
N TYR A 151 -3.63 19.46 12.51
CA TYR A 151 -3.46 18.09 11.99
C TYR A 151 -2.11 17.46 12.32
N ASN A 152 -2.04 16.14 12.23
CA ASN A 152 -0.83 15.34 12.15
C ASN A 152 -0.85 14.53 10.85
N LEU A 153 0.26 14.57 10.11
CA LEU A 153 0.47 13.68 8.97
C LEU A 153 1.04 12.34 9.47
N ILE A 154 0.51 11.26 9.01
CA ILE A 154 1.10 9.94 9.19
C ILE A 154 1.74 9.48 7.89
N GLU A 155 2.97 9.02 7.96
CA GLU A 155 3.88 9.08 9.12
C GLU A 155 5.25 9.59 8.69
N ALA A 156 6.14 9.86 9.61
CA ALA A 156 7.45 10.44 9.23
C ALA A 156 8.28 9.50 8.37
N PHE A 157 8.34 8.20 8.72
CA PHE A 157 9.15 7.20 8.04
C PHE A 157 8.35 5.95 7.75
N ASP A 158 8.65 5.28 6.64
CA ASP A 158 8.13 3.95 6.36
C ASP A 158 8.50 2.98 7.50
N GLN A 159 7.55 2.13 7.90
CA GLN A 159 7.70 1.19 9.01
C GLN A 159 7.43 -0.25 8.55
N PRO A 160 8.43 -0.94 7.97
CA PRO A 160 8.25 -2.28 7.38
C PRO A 160 7.60 -3.32 8.30
N TRP A 161 7.80 -3.20 9.63
CA TRP A 161 7.22 -4.10 10.63
C TRP A 161 5.68 -4.03 10.71
N LYS A 162 5.07 -2.90 10.34
CA LYS A 162 3.61 -2.75 10.29
C LYS A 162 2.94 -3.61 9.22
N ARG A 163 3.71 -4.11 8.25
CA ARG A 163 3.18 -5.00 7.21
C ARG A 163 2.56 -6.28 7.76
N ASP A 164 3.01 -6.73 8.92
CA ASP A 164 2.49 -7.95 9.58
C ASP A 164 1.08 -7.73 10.13
N SER A 165 0.78 -6.56 10.68
CA SER A 165 -0.50 -6.25 11.31
C SER A 165 -1.49 -5.55 10.38
N GLU A 166 -1.00 -4.68 9.48
CA GLU A 166 -1.81 -3.79 8.64
C GLU A 166 -1.83 -4.21 7.16
N GLY A 167 -1.18 -5.33 6.80
CA GLY A 167 -1.00 -5.75 5.41
C GLY A 167 0.14 -5.01 4.72
N ALA A 168 0.39 -5.35 3.44
CA ALA A 168 1.53 -4.81 2.69
C ALA A 168 1.65 -3.29 2.78
N VAL A 169 0.53 -2.59 2.69
CA VAL A 169 0.44 -1.13 2.72
C VAL A 169 0.89 -0.51 4.04
N GLY A 170 0.76 -1.20 5.17
CA GLY A 170 1.13 -0.68 6.49
C GLY A 170 2.60 -0.26 6.61
N GLY A 171 3.46 -0.80 5.76
CA GLY A 171 4.88 -0.45 5.73
C GLY A 171 5.24 0.81 4.97
N PHE A 172 4.29 1.49 4.29
CA PHE A 172 4.60 2.48 3.26
C PHE A 172 3.82 3.81 3.42
N TRP A 173 3.64 4.27 4.65
CA TRP A 173 2.94 5.53 4.96
C TRP A 173 3.88 6.70 5.23
N GLY A 174 5.20 6.45 5.22
CA GLY A 174 6.22 7.44 5.56
C GLY A 174 6.37 8.51 4.49
N LEU A 175 6.55 9.77 4.91
CA LEU A 175 7.02 10.86 4.05
C LEU A 175 8.44 10.60 3.55
N TYR A 176 9.20 9.84 4.33
CA TYR A 176 10.54 9.32 4.04
C TYR A 176 10.51 7.80 4.05
N ASP A 177 11.45 7.16 3.36
CA ASP A 177 11.59 5.70 3.42
C ASP A 177 12.12 5.19 4.78
N ALA A 178 12.20 3.88 4.95
CA ALA A 178 12.65 3.26 6.21
C ALA A 178 14.12 3.59 6.55
N ASP A 179 14.93 3.91 5.56
CA ASP A 179 16.33 4.31 5.69
C ASP A 179 16.50 5.85 5.81
N ARG A 180 15.40 6.59 5.96
CA ARG A 180 15.32 8.05 6.02
C ARG A 180 15.65 8.75 4.71
N GLY A 181 15.59 8.04 3.59
CA GLY A 181 15.71 8.61 2.25
C GLY A 181 14.48 9.44 1.88
N ASP A 182 14.70 10.54 1.18
CA ASP A 182 13.61 11.39 0.70
C ASP A 182 12.89 10.71 -0.47
N LYS A 183 11.58 10.50 -0.30
CA LYS A 183 10.69 9.98 -1.34
C LYS A 183 10.20 11.08 -2.30
N GLY A 184 10.54 12.34 -2.04
CA GLY A 184 10.07 13.51 -2.79
C GLY A 184 8.60 13.88 -2.51
N ILE A 185 8.02 13.39 -1.43
CA ILE A 185 6.59 13.57 -1.14
C ILE A 185 6.24 15.04 -0.88
N LEU A 186 7.07 15.73 -0.12
CA LEU A 186 6.78 17.11 0.32
C LEU A 186 6.98 18.14 -0.79
N ALA A 187 7.97 17.95 -1.66
CA ALA A 187 8.33 18.93 -2.70
C ALA A 187 9.01 18.26 -3.91
N GLY A 188 9.05 18.99 -5.03
CA GLY A 188 9.76 18.56 -6.24
C GLY A 188 9.01 17.53 -7.09
N PRO A 189 9.66 16.98 -8.11
CA PRO A 189 9.09 15.96 -8.96
C PRO A 189 9.04 14.59 -8.26
N VAL A 190 7.95 13.86 -8.46
CA VAL A 190 7.73 12.51 -7.91
C VAL A 190 7.50 11.51 -9.03
N SER A 191 8.06 10.32 -8.89
CA SER A 191 7.88 9.22 -9.84
C SER A 191 7.43 7.96 -9.12
N ASN A 192 6.50 7.22 -9.74
CA ASN A 192 6.12 5.87 -9.33
C ASN A 192 7.17 4.82 -9.71
N LEU A 193 8.20 5.20 -10.47
CA LEU A 193 9.30 4.33 -10.91
C LEU A 193 10.65 4.94 -10.53
N PRO A 194 10.96 5.13 -9.23
CA PRO A 194 12.20 5.80 -8.80
C PRO A 194 13.46 5.04 -9.22
N HIS A 195 13.36 3.71 -9.35
CA HIS A 195 14.47 2.83 -9.72
C HIS A 195 14.45 2.42 -11.20
N TRP A 196 13.81 3.22 -12.07
CA TRP A 196 13.70 2.90 -13.49
C TRP A 196 15.04 2.56 -14.19
N PRO A 197 16.21 3.14 -13.83
CA PRO A 197 17.47 2.75 -14.49
C PRO A 197 17.86 1.30 -14.19
N LEU A 198 17.63 0.83 -12.94
CA LEU A 198 17.86 -0.56 -12.54
C LEU A 198 16.91 -1.51 -13.29
N TRP A 199 15.65 -1.11 -13.41
CA TRP A 199 14.63 -1.85 -14.16
C TRP A 199 14.99 -1.96 -15.63
N LEU A 200 15.43 -0.87 -16.26
CA LEU A 200 15.88 -0.87 -17.65
C LEU A 200 17.08 -1.79 -17.85
N GLY A 201 18.06 -1.74 -16.94
CA GLY A 201 19.22 -2.62 -16.95
C GLY A 201 18.85 -4.10 -16.83
N ALA A 202 18.00 -4.44 -15.85
CA ALA A 202 17.53 -5.81 -15.61
C ALA A 202 16.68 -6.33 -16.79
N SER A 203 15.80 -5.48 -17.35
CA SER A 203 15.02 -5.80 -18.56
C SER A 203 15.93 -6.08 -19.75
N GLY A 204 16.97 -5.26 -19.94
CA GLY A 204 17.96 -5.44 -21.00
C GLY A 204 18.73 -6.74 -20.85
N LEU A 205 19.13 -7.11 -19.62
CA LEU A 205 19.81 -8.38 -19.35
C LEU A 205 18.90 -9.58 -19.64
N LEU A 206 17.64 -9.54 -19.21
CA LEU A 206 16.68 -10.62 -19.46
C LEU A 206 16.33 -10.73 -20.95
N LEU A 207 16.17 -9.61 -21.64
CA LEU A 207 16.01 -9.56 -23.09
C LEU A 207 17.23 -10.19 -23.80
N LEU A 208 18.45 -9.81 -23.42
CA LEU A 208 19.66 -10.39 -23.97
C LEU A 208 19.74 -11.90 -23.72
N ALA A 209 19.43 -12.34 -22.50
CA ALA A 209 19.39 -13.77 -22.16
C ALA A 209 18.40 -14.55 -23.02
N ALA A 210 17.18 -13.99 -23.24
CA ALA A 210 16.17 -14.58 -24.10
C ALA A 210 16.62 -14.66 -25.57
N LEU A 211 17.28 -13.62 -26.09
CA LEU A 211 17.82 -13.60 -27.45
C LEU A 211 19.00 -14.60 -27.61
N LEU A 212 19.87 -14.72 -26.62
CA LEU A 212 20.93 -15.74 -26.59
C LEU A 212 20.37 -17.16 -26.53
N LEU A 213 19.31 -17.37 -25.74
CA LEU A 213 18.57 -18.63 -25.69
C LEU A 213 18.00 -18.98 -27.07
N ALA A 214 17.38 -18.04 -27.75
CA ALA A 214 16.81 -18.23 -29.08
C ALA A 214 17.89 -18.56 -30.14
N GLY A 215 18.99 -17.86 -30.13
CA GLY A 215 20.02 -17.95 -31.19
C GLY A 215 19.46 -17.43 -32.53
N ARG A 216 19.39 -18.29 -33.55
CA ARG A 216 18.87 -17.89 -34.87
C ARG A 216 17.36 -18.04 -34.93
N PRO A 217 16.60 -17.06 -35.47
CA PRO A 217 15.15 -17.19 -35.66
C PRO A 217 14.83 -18.26 -36.72
N ALA A 218 13.68 -18.94 -36.54
CA ALA A 218 13.22 -20.02 -37.43
C ALA A 218 12.75 -19.49 -38.80
N SER A 219 12.32 -18.24 -38.89
CA SER A 219 11.79 -17.60 -40.10
C SER A 219 11.90 -16.07 -40.02
N SER A 220 11.64 -15.37 -41.12
CA SER A 220 11.58 -13.91 -41.14
C SER A 220 10.49 -13.35 -40.21
N ARG A 221 9.34 -14.03 -40.05
CA ARG A 221 8.30 -13.66 -39.08
C ARG A 221 8.79 -13.85 -37.66
N ALA A 222 9.48 -14.96 -37.37
CA ALA A 222 10.09 -15.19 -36.06
C ALA A 222 11.15 -14.15 -35.71
N ALA A 223 11.91 -13.65 -36.68
CA ALA A 223 12.90 -12.59 -36.48
C ALA A 223 12.28 -11.27 -36.00
N LEU A 224 11.04 -10.96 -36.43
CA LEU A 224 10.28 -9.81 -35.96
C LEU A 224 9.62 -10.04 -34.58
N LEU A 225 9.06 -11.23 -34.38
CA LEU A 225 8.29 -11.54 -33.15
C LEU A 225 9.22 -11.79 -31.94
N LEU A 226 10.37 -12.40 -32.13
CA LEU A 226 11.26 -12.83 -31.07
C LEU A 226 11.70 -11.69 -30.13
N PRO A 227 12.20 -10.54 -30.63
CA PRO A 227 12.55 -9.43 -29.76
C PRO A 227 11.34 -8.82 -29.04
N LEU A 228 10.17 -8.80 -29.68
CA LEU A 228 8.93 -8.28 -29.06
C LEU A 228 8.47 -9.18 -27.92
N VAL A 229 8.45 -10.51 -28.13
CA VAL A 229 8.11 -11.50 -27.10
C VAL A 229 9.11 -11.45 -25.95
N ALA A 230 10.41 -11.39 -26.27
CA ALA A 230 11.46 -11.33 -25.25
C ALA A 230 11.37 -10.02 -24.42
N ALA A 231 11.13 -8.88 -25.06
CA ALA A 231 10.95 -7.59 -24.37
C ALA A 231 9.69 -7.57 -23.51
N PHE A 232 8.56 -8.08 -24.03
CA PHE A 232 7.32 -8.18 -23.27
C PHE A 232 7.46 -9.11 -22.07
N GLY A 233 8.06 -10.32 -22.28
CA GLY A 233 8.31 -11.27 -21.21
C GLY A 233 9.24 -10.72 -20.14
N ALA A 234 10.28 -9.96 -20.53
CA ALA A 234 11.16 -9.26 -19.60
C ALA A 234 10.38 -8.25 -18.76
N ALA A 235 9.57 -7.40 -19.41
CA ALA A 235 8.75 -6.39 -18.72
C ALA A 235 7.75 -7.02 -17.74
N CYS A 236 7.03 -8.08 -18.13
CA CYS A 236 6.10 -8.80 -17.26
C CYS A 236 6.81 -9.46 -16.06
N SER A 237 7.95 -10.12 -16.30
CA SER A 237 8.69 -10.78 -15.22
C SER A 237 9.23 -9.79 -14.20
N LEU A 238 9.68 -8.63 -14.64
CA LEU A 238 10.15 -7.57 -13.75
C LEU A 238 9.01 -6.85 -13.04
N GLY A 239 7.94 -6.51 -13.75
CA GLY A 239 6.73 -5.94 -13.13
C GLY A 239 6.15 -6.86 -12.05
N TRP A 240 6.13 -8.18 -12.29
CA TRP A 240 5.78 -9.14 -11.26
C TRP A 240 6.75 -9.16 -10.09
N SER A 241 8.05 -9.11 -10.36
CA SER A 241 9.08 -9.09 -9.29
C SER A 241 8.93 -7.87 -8.39
N GLU A 242 8.70 -6.68 -8.97
CA GLU A 242 8.45 -5.45 -8.22
C GLU A 242 7.21 -5.57 -7.35
N LEU A 243 6.10 -5.98 -7.94
CA LEU A 243 4.85 -6.16 -7.20
C LEU A 243 5.04 -7.18 -6.05
N ALA A 244 5.77 -8.27 -6.30
CA ALA A 244 6.06 -9.28 -5.29
C ALA A 244 6.92 -8.73 -4.13
N LEU A 245 7.93 -7.91 -4.42
CA LEU A 245 8.76 -7.25 -3.39
C LEU A 245 7.93 -6.37 -2.46
N VAL A 246 6.96 -5.64 -3.01
CA VAL A 246 6.08 -4.76 -2.26
C VAL A 246 4.99 -5.53 -1.50
N THR A 247 4.40 -6.54 -2.12
CA THR A 247 3.20 -7.22 -1.57
C THR A 247 3.48 -8.44 -0.72
N SER A 248 4.64 -9.10 -0.87
CA SER A 248 4.97 -10.31 -0.10
C SER A 248 5.46 -9.97 1.30
N ARG A 249 4.87 -10.58 2.34
CA ARG A 249 5.13 -10.29 3.77
C ARG A 249 5.86 -11.44 4.47
N TYR A 250 5.44 -12.69 4.21
CA TYR A 250 5.95 -13.89 4.85
C TYR A 250 6.38 -14.95 3.82
N TRP A 251 7.13 -15.93 4.28
CA TRP A 251 7.79 -16.93 3.43
C TRP A 251 6.85 -17.64 2.43
N GLY A 252 5.57 -17.87 2.81
CA GLY A 252 4.59 -18.50 1.94
C GLY A 252 4.23 -17.64 0.72
N GLU A 253 4.05 -16.30 0.92
CA GLU A 253 3.81 -15.35 -0.18
C GLU A 253 5.06 -15.23 -1.07
N TRP A 254 6.27 -15.27 -0.50
CA TRP A 254 7.53 -15.28 -1.27
C TRP A 254 7.69 -16.52 -2.12
N LEU A 255 7.37 -17.72 -1.57
CA LEU A 255 7.38 -18.97 -2.35
C LEU A 255 6.36 -18.93 -3.48
N TRP A 256 5.16 -18.41 -3.21
CA TRP A 256 4.14 -18.24 -4.23
C TRP A 256 4.59 -17.27 -5.33
N ALA A 257 5.16 -16.12 -4.97
CA ALA A 257 5.69 -15.16 -5.92
C ALA A 257 6.82 -15.76 -6.79
N ALA A 258 7.72 -16.51 -6.19
CA ALA A 258 8.79 -17.21 -6.91
C ALA A 258 8.26 -18.30 -7.85
N ALA A 259 7.21 -19.03 -7.44
CA ALA A 259 6.56 -20.03 -8.29
C ALA A 259 5.92 -19.39 -9.53
N LEU A 260 5.22 -18.27 -9.39
CA LEU A 260 4.63 -17.52 -10.49
C LEU A 260 5.70 -16.92 -11.41
N LEU A 261 6.77 -16.35 -10.86
CA LEU A 261 7.91 -15.88 -11.67
C LEU A 261 8.54 -17.01 -12.47
N SER A 262 8.73 -18.18 -11.83
CA SER A 262 9.28 -19.37 -12.50
C SER A 262 8.38 -19.84 -13.64
N LEU A 263 7.07 -19.84 -13.44
CA LEU A 263 6.08 -20.16 -14.47
C LEU A 263 6.19 -19.19 -15.66
N ASN A 264 6.22 -17.87 -15.41
CA ASN A 264 6.42 -16.88 -16.45
C ASN A 264 7.71 -17.07 -17.24
N LEU A 265 8.82 -17.31 -16.56
CA LEU A 265 10.11 -17.54 -17.21
C LEU A 265 10.13 -18.84 -18.04
N LEU A 266 9.44 -19.89 -17.59
CA LEU A 266 9.30 -21.14 -18.35
C LEU A 266 8.46 -20.93 -19.60
N VAL A 267 7.35 -20.20 -19.52
CA VAL A 267 6.52 -19.84 -20.68
C VAL A 267 7.31 -18.97 -21.66
N LEU A 268 8.04 -17.98 -21.17
CA LEU A 268 8.92 -17.15 -22.00
C LEU A 268 9.98 -18.01 -22.72
N ALA A 269 10.67 -18.89 -21.99
CA ALA A 269 11.68 -19.78 -22.57
C ALA A 269 11.07 -20.70 -23.64
N HIS A 270 9.92 -21.29 -23.39
CA HIS A 270 9.19 -22.13 -24.35
C HIS A 270 8.85 -21.33 -25.62
N THR A 271 8.26 -20.13 -25.48
CA THR A 271 7.86 -19.29 -26.62
C THR A 271 9.08 -18.83 -27.43
N VAL A 272 10.16 -18.42 -26.75
CA VAL A 272 11.42 -18.02 -27.39
C VAL A 272 12.02 -19.19 -28.19
N LEU A 273 12.06 -20.40 -27.60
CA LEU A 273 12.54 -21.61 -28.31
C LEU A 273 11.62 -22.04 -29.46
N ALA A 274 10.28 -21.81 -29.34
CA ALA A 274 9.34 -22.07 -30.42
C ALA A 274 9.60 -21.19 -31.65
N LEU A 275 10.03 -19.94 -31.44
CA LEU A 275 10.37 -18.99 -32.48
C LEU A 275 11.82 -19.12 -33.02
N SER A 276 12.66 -19.97 -32.40
CA SER A 276 14.06 -20.19 -32.79
C SER A 276 14.23 -21.34 -33.76
N SER A 277 15.36 -21.35 -34.53
CA SER A 277 15.79 -22.50 -35.26
C SER A 277 16.34 -23.53 -34.28
N ARG A 278 15.54 -24.59 -34.07
CA ARG A 278 15.79 -25.62 -33.04
C ARG A 278 16.85 -26.62 -33.55
N GLN A 279 18.07 -26.51 -33.03
CA GLN A 279 19.19 -27.40 -33.31
C GLN A 279 19.95 -27.77 -32.02
N GLY A 280 20.42 -28.98 -31.94
CA GLY A 280 21.24 -29.46 -30.83
C GLY A 280 20.49 -29.42 -29.48
N TRP A 281 21.04 -28.73 -28.48
CA TRP A 281 20.46 -28.66 -27.16
C TRP A 281 19.12 -27.89 -27.10
N ARG A 282 18.90 -26.91 -28.01
CA ARG A 282 17.65 -26.14 -28.09
C ARG A 282 16.47 -27.01 -28.49
N GLU A 283 16.67 -27.94 -29.39
CA GLU A 283 15.64 -28.93 -29.77
C GLU A 283 15.27 -29.82 -28.60
N ARG A 284 16.25 -30.32 -27.85
CA ARG A 284 16.01 -31.12 -26.66
C ARG A 284 15.29 -30.32 -25.56
N ALA A 285 15.70 -29.09 -25.33
CA ALA A 285 15.05 -28.20 -24.36
C ALA A 285 13.60 -27.88 -24.74
N PHE A 286 13.35 -27.56 -26.01
CA PHE A 286 12.00 -27.35 -26.50
C PHE A 286 11.13 -28.61 -26.36
N ALA A 287 11.61 -29.76 -26.81
CA ALA A 287 10.88 -31.02 -26.69
C ALA A 287 10.57 -31.39 -25.24
N TRP A 288 11.47 -31.07 -24.31
CA TRP A 288 11.26 -31.28 -22.87
C TRP A 288 10.16 -30.36 -22.32
N LEU A 289 10.12 -29.09 -22.73
CA LEU A 289 9.08 -28.13 -22.34
C LEU A 289 7.75 -28.49 -22.98
N GLU A 290 7.72 -28.81 -24.29
CA GLU A 290 6.55 -29.18 -25.05
C GLU A 290 5.86 -30.42 -24.47
N ALA A 291 6.63 -31.45 -24.14
CA ALA A 291 6.11 -32.68 -23.52
C ALA A 291 5.42 -32.41 -22.17
N ARG A 292 5.66 -31.26 -21.57
CA ARG A 292 5.06 -30.81 -20.30
C ARG A 292 4.04 -29.68 -20.46
N GLY A 293 3.75 -29.26 -21.71
CA GLY A 293 2.88 -28.14 -22.04
C GLY A 293 1.51 -28.23 -21.35
N GLY A 294 0.92 -29.42 -21.30
CA GLY A 294 -0.33 -29.65 -20.57
C GLY A 294 -0.24 -29.35 -19.08
N TRP A 295 0.89 -29.65 -18.43
CA TRP A 295 1.09 -29.38 -17.02
C TRP A 295 1.29 -27.88 -16.74
N TRP A 296 1.96 -27.17 -17.65
CA TRP A 296 2.10 -25.71 -17.54
C TRP A 296 0.76 -25.00 -17.65
N LEU A 297 -0.12 -25.45 -18.54
CA LEU A 297 -1.50 -24.93 -18.66
C LEU A 297 -2.32 -25.21 -17.40
N VAL A 298 -2.21 -26.41 -16.85
CA VAL A 298 -2.87 -26.75 -15.58
C VAL A 298 -2.32 -25.87 -14.43
N ALA A 299 -1.00 -25.67 -14.36
CA ALA A 299 -0.37 -24.83 -13.35
C ALA A 299 -0.83 -23.36 -13.50
N ALA A 300 -0.86 -22.83 -14.72
CA ALA A 300 -1.34 -21.46 -14.99
C ALA A 300 -2.83 -21.31 -14.65
N GLY A 301 -3.67 -22.30 -15.03
CA GLY A 301 -5.09 -22.29 -14.66
C GLY A 301 -5.33 -22.38 -13.18
N PHE A 302 -4.58 -23.23 -12.47
CA PHE A 302 -4.62 -23.31 -11.01
C PHE A 302 -4.16 -21.99 -10.35
N ALA A 303 -3.07 -21.41 -10.82
CA ALA A 303 -2.57 -20.13 -10.32
C ALA A 303 -3.60 -19.00 -10.53
N GLY A 304 -4.22 -18.95 -11.72
CA GLY A 304 -5.31 -18.02 -12.01
C GLY A 304 -6.51 -18.21 -11.09
N ALA A 305 -6.91 -19.46 -10.85
CA ALA A 305 -8.00 -19.75 -9.93
C ALA A 305 -7.67 -19.32 -8.48
N VAL A 306 -6.46 -19.58 -7.99
CA VAL A 306 -6.03 -19.15 -6.64
C VAL A 306 -6.04 -17.64 -6.53
N LEU A 307 -5.53 -16.91 -7.54
CA LEU A 307 -5.55 -15.45 -7.56
C LEU A 307 -6.98 -14.90 -7.58
N MET A 308 -7.88 -15.52 -8.37
CA MET A 308 -9.30 -15.13 -8.41
C MET A 308 -10.01 -15.40 -7.08
N LEU A 309 -9.73 -16.52 -6.42
CA LEU A 309 -10.27 -16.82 -5.09
C LEU A 309 -9.79 -15.78 -4.07
N GLY A 310 -8.55 -15.30 -4.16
CA GLY A 310 -8.04 -14.20 -3.34
C GLY A 310 -8.91 -12.95 -3.46
N LEU A 311 -9.39 -12.60 -4.66
CA LEU A 311 -10.29 -11.45 -4.86
C LEU A 311 -11.68 -11.66 -4.24
N VAL A 312 -12.16 -12.91 -4.19
CA VAL A 312 -13.48 -13.25 -3.62
C VAL A 312 -13.45 -13.24 -2.10
N PHE A 313 -12.40 -13.82 -1.50
CA PHE A 313 -12.31 -14.01 -0.05
C PHE A 313 -11.60 -12.88 0.70
N ASP A 314 -10.79 -12.07 0.01
CA ASP A 314 -10.20 -10.86 0.57
C ASP A 314 -10.99 -9.63 0.08
N SER A 315 -12.04 -9.28 0.83
CA SER A 315 -12.91 -8.15 0.49
C SER A 315 -12.19 -6.79 0.48
N ARG A 316 -10.99 -6.70 1.06
CA ARG A 316 -10.23 -5.47 1.15
C ARG A 316 -9.51 -5.12 -0.15
N TYR A 317 -9.09 -6.13 -0.93
CA TYR A 317 -8.22 -5.93 -2.09
C TYR A 317 -8.85 -6.53 -3.35
N ARG A 318 -9.27 -5.66 -4.27
CA ARG A 318 -9.98 -6.07 -5.49
C ARG A 318 -9.14 -5.91 -6.77
N SER A 319 -7.82 -5.76 -6.65
CA SER A 319 -6.92 -5.68 -7.80
C SER A 319 -6.36 -7.05 -8.15
N PHE A 320 -6.57 -7.49 -9.40
CA PHE A 320 -5.97 -8.71 -9.92
C PHE A 320 -4.54 -8.43 -10.40
N PRO A 321 -3.53 -9.20 -9.95
CA PRO A 321 -2.14 -9.01 -10.37
C PRO A 321 -1.90 -9.56 -11.77
N SER A 322 -2.43 -8.90 -12.79
CA SER A 322 -2.40 -9.35 -14.19
C SER A 322 -0.98 -9.69 -14.68
N VAL A 323 0.02 -8.93 -14.23
CA VAL A 323 1.43 -9.17 -14.60
C VAL A 323 1.96 -10.55 -14.18
N ALA A 324 1.29 -11.23 -13.26
CA ALA A 324 1.64 -12.59 -12.84
C ALA A 324 1.35 -13.66 -13.91
N LEU A 325 0.45 -13.38 -14.85
CA LEU A 325 -0.08 -14.36 -15.81
C LEU A 325 -0.19 -13.81 -17.24
N LEU A 326 0.52 -12.71 -17.57
CA LEU A 326 0.47 -12.11 -18.91
C LEU A 326 1.28 -12.87 -19.96
N LEU A 327 2.06 -13.84 -19.61
CA LEU A 327 2.80 -14.75 -20.49
C LEU A 327 2.06 -16.08 -20.63
#